data_8984535d5dde19927f30b9a58d2a981f
#
_entry.id   8984535d5dde19927f30b9a58d2a981f
#
_cell.length_a   1.000
_cell.length_b   1.000
_cell.length_c   1.000
_cell.angle_alpha   90.00
_cell.angle_beta   90.00
_cell.angle_gamma   90.00
#
_symmetry.space_group_name_H-M   'P 1'
#
loop_
_entity.id
_entity.type
_entity.pdbx_description
1 polymer ?
#
loop_
_entity_poly.entity_id
_entity_poly.type
_entity_poly.pdbx_seq_one_letter_code
_entity_poly.pdbx_strand_id
1 'polypeptide(L)'
;MNVRLKRARELAGYAVQLTKDEGLGTMLARGAGFVRRRCFGKKARYLPAKKVLEAQRAEMAGKNFENCQLSTISVLTPLYNTPEVFLRQFLDSFVNQTAPNGELCLADASDAAHSSVGNIVREYQAKYQHIVYKKIENKGIAANTNAAAELASGEYLALADHDDILAPHAMYTMGQAIRQLREAGEPDGFLYSDEALFTKKIEKPLVAHFKPDYAPDYLLCCNYICHLAVFRRELFEQVGGERPECDGSQDHDLFLRLIEQVGGAAHVPQVLYYWRVHEGSTSGGTDAKPYVAKAAKKALADHLERTGRTGTIEDGLYPSTYRVRWDIVGEPKVSILIPNKDHTEDLEKCLQSIWKKTTWDRFEVIVIENNSTDPATFAYYEKARQRYDGLKVVTYPDKGFNFSAINNFGRKAAEGDYLLLLNNDVEVVNGDWLTELLRQCAHPGGAAICGAMLWYPDETIQHAGIVTGLGGYAGHSHKYKKKDGSGYLFRTSTVQDFSGVTGACLLVKTAVYDEMHGLDEQFAVAFNDVDFCLRVRDAGYRIAWTPYAELIHYESKSRGGDEKDPVKAARFAAEQQRLYTIHGKENILDDPYYNPNLTRDREDFSESDDLRRLKEGRVTVRFRGGTLQ
;
A
#
# COMPACT_ATOMS: atom_id res chain seq x y z
N MET A 1 -14.42 7.80 -28.42
CA MET A 1 -13.71 6.57 -28.87
C MET A 1 -14.14 5.42 -27.99
N ASN A 2 -14.55 4.29 -28.54
CA ASN A 2 -15.19 3.19 -27.79
C ASN A 2 -14.19 2.63 -26.75
N VAL A 3 -14.54 2.63 -25.45
CA VAL A 3 -13.73 2.14 -24.31
C VAL A 3 -13.12 0.75 -24.60
N ARG A 4 -13.86 -0.11 -25.31
CA ARG A 4 -13.39 -1.44 -25.71
C ARG A 4 -12.21 -1.39 -26.70
N LEU A 5 -12.20 -0.42 -27.61
CA LEU A 5 -11.12 -0.22 -28.59
C LEU A 5 -9.85 0.38 -27.93
N LYS A 6 -10.02 1.30 -26.96
CA LYS A 6 -8.92 1.85 -26.16
C LYS A 6 -8.23 0.71 -25.38
N ARG A 7 -9.00 -0.09 -24.67
CA ARG A 7 -8.49 -1.22 -23.87
C ARG A 7 -7.83 -2.34 -24.71
N ALA A 8 -8.33 -2.59 -25.92
CA ALA A 8 -7.71 -3.56 -26.84
C ALA A 8 -6.34 -3.08 -27.34
N ARG A 9 -6.18 -1.78 -27.62
CA ARG A 9 -4.89 -1.17 -27.99
C ARG A 9 -3.88 -1.20 -26.84
N GLU A 10 -4.32 -0.91 -25.62
CA GLU A 10 -3.49 -0.99 -24.42
C GLU A 10 -2.96 -2.42 -24.19
N LEU A 11 -3.83 -3.42 -24.30
CA LEU A 11 -3.44 -4.83 -24.19
C LEU A 11 -2.49 -5.28 -25.31
N ALA A 12 -2.68 -4.80 -26.53
CA ALA A 12 -1.78 -5.09 -27.63
C ALA A 12 -0.40 -4.43 -27.43
N GLY A 13 -0.36 -3.17 -26.95
CA GLY A 13 0.88 -2.49 -26.60
C GLY A 13 1.64 -3.21 -25.50
N TYR A 14 0.94 -3.60 -24.42
CA TYR A 14 1.50 -4.38 -23.33
C TYR A 14 2.08 -5.73 -23.81
N ALA A 15 1.34 -6.47 -24.66
CA ALA A 15 1.80 -7.74 -25.21
C ALA A 15 3.06 -7.59 -26.07
N VAL A 16 3.15 -6.52 -26.88
CA VAL A 16 4.34 -6.24 -27.72
C VAL A 16 5.55 -5.91 -26.82
N GLN A 17 5.36 -5.10 -25.80
CA GLN A 17 6.43 -4.73 -24.87
C GLN A 17 6.90 -5.96 -24.08
N LEU A 18 5.98 -6.72 -23.53
CA LEU A 18 6.26 -7.96 -22.79
C LEU A 18 7.03 -8.98 -23.65
N THR A 19 6.70 -9.07 -24.97
CA THR A 19 7.42 -9.95 -25.90
C THR A 19 8.86 -9.51 -26.11
N LYS A 20 9.10 -8.20 -26.14
CA LYS A 20 10.46 -7.63 -26.28
C LYS A 20 11.32 -7.87 -25.05
N ASP A 21 10.73 -7.75 -23.86
CA ASP A 21 11.46 -7.72 -22.59
C ASP A 21 11.57 -9.11 -21.93
N GLU A 22 10.50 -9.90 -22.00
CA GLU A 22 10.41 -11.19 -21.30
C GLU A 22 10.22 -12.41 -22.24
N GLY A 23 10.19 -12.19 -23.55
CA GLY A 23 10.09 -13.22 -24.56
C GLY A 23 8.66 -13.68 -24.90
N LEU A 24 8.54 -14.32 -26.07
CA LEU A 24 7.24 -14.76 -26.62
C LEU A 24 6.54 -15.81 -25.74
N GLY A 25 7.30 -16.67 -25.06
CA GLY A 25 6.75 -17.71 -24.18
C GLY A 25 5.97 -17.12 -23.00
N THR A 26 6.54 -16.13 -22.32
CA THR A 26 5.90 -15.42 -21.21
C THR A 26 4.64 -14.66 -21.66
N MET A 27 4.73 -13.98 -22.82
CA MET A 27 3.57 -13.30 -23.41
C MET A 27 2.43 -14.29 -23.72
N LEU A 28 2.72 -15.45 -24.30
CA LEU A 28 1.72 -16.47 -24.63
C LEU A 28 1.09 -17.08 -23.36
N ALA A 29 1.88 -17.36 -22.32
CA ALA A 29 1.38 -17.87 -21.05
C ALA A 29 0.43 -16.86 -20.36
N ARG A 30 0.84 -15.58 -20.30
CA ARG A 30 0.01 -14.50 -19.76
C ARG A 30 -1.23 -14.23 -20.61
N GLY A 31 -1.11 -14.32 -21.95
CA GLY A 31 -2.23 -14.22 -22.89
C GLY A 31 -3.25 -15.34 -22.72
N ALA A 32 -2.80 -16.58 -22.57
CA ALA A 32 -3.66 -17.74 -22.31
C ALA A 32 -4.40 -17.60 -20.97
N GLY A 33 -3.72 -17.13 -19.93
CA GLY A 33 -4.34 -16.79 -18.63
C GLY A 33 -5.43 -15.74 -18.76
N PHE A 34 -5.17 -14.66 -19.55
CA PHE A 34 -6.18 -13.60 -19.80
C PHE A 34 -7.41 -14.12 -20.54
N VAL A 35 -7.22 -14.93 -21.60
CA VAL A 35 -8.34 -15.53 -22.36
C VAL A 35 -9.14 -16.49 -21.49
N ARG A 36 -8.46 -17.35 -20.72
CA ARG A 36 -9.09 -18.28 -19.78
C ARG A 36 -9.97 -17.53 -18.77
N ARG A 37 -9.51 -16.42 -18.18
CA ARG A 37 -10.30 -15.58 -17.26
C ARG A 37 -11.52 -14.98 -17.94
N ARG A 38 -11.35 -14.43 -19.13
CA ARG A 38 -12.43 -13.75 -19.87
C ARG A 38 -13.50 -14.70 -20.38
N CYS A 39 -13.13 -15.90 -20.79
CA CYS A 39 -14.05 -16.88 -21.38
C CYS A 39 -14.62 -17.86 -20.35
N PHE A 40 -13.88 -18.18 -19.29
CA PHE A 40 -14.21 -19.21 -18.32
C PHE A 40 -14.18 -18.72 -16.86
N GLY A 41 -13.84 -17.44 -16.63
CA GLY A 41 -13.80 -16.84 -15.30
C GLY A 41 -15.15 -16.97 -14.63
N LYS A 42 -15.26 -17.82 -13.61
CA LYS A 42 -16.38 -17.79 -12.68
C LYS A 42 -16.37 -16.41 -12.03
N LYS A 43 -17.53 -15.73 -11.99
CA LYS A 43 -17.69 -14.46 -11.29
C LYS A 43 -17.06 -14.58 -9.91
N ALA A 44 -16.19 -13.63 -9.55
CA ALA A 44 -15.48 -13.65 -8.30
C ALA A 44 -16.51 -13.75 -7.15
N ARG A 45 -16.35 -14.76 -6.31
CA ARG A 45 -17.11 -14.94 -5.09
C ARG A 45 -16.09 -14.88 -3.96
N TYR A 46 -16.18 -13.82 -3.18
CA TYR A 46 -15.29 -13.62 -2.04
C TYR A 46 -15.81 -14.29 -0.77
N LEU A 47 -16.96 -14.97 -0.87
CA LEU A 47 -17.55 -15.70 0.25
C LEU A 47 -16.93 -17.09 0.41
N PRO A 48 -16.79 -17.59 1.64
CA PRO A 48 -16.44 -18.96 1.92
C PRO A 48 -17.42 -19.95 1.26
N ALA A 49 -16.95 -21.17 1.05
CA ALA A 49 -17.83 -22.23 0.56
C ALA A 49 -18.96 -22.51 1.57
N LYS A 50 -20.16 -22.86 1.07
CA LYS A 50 -21.35 -23.11 1.90
C LYS A 50 -21.06 -24.08 3.06
N LYS A 51 -20.31 -25.15 2.80
CA LYS A 51 -19.90 -26.12 3.82
C LYS A 51 -19.05 -25.51 4.95
N VAL A 52 -18.27 -24.46 4.67
CA VAL A 52 -17.47 -23.76 5.69
C VAL A 52 -18.38 -22.94 6.58
N LEU A 53 -19.32 -22.18 5.99
CA LEU A 53 -20.30 -21.41 6.76
C LEU A 53 -21.20 -22.34 7.62
N GLU A 54 -21.57 -23.51 7.11
CA GLU A 54 -22.31 -24.53 7.87
C GLU A 54 -21.50 -25.11 9.02
N ALA A 55 -20.20 -25.35 8.80
CA ALA A 55 -19.29 -25.81 9.86
C ALA A 55 -19.13 -24.77 10.96
N GLN A 56 -18.99 -23.48 10.62
CA GLN A 56 -18.92 -22.39 11.61
C GLN A 56 -20.22 -22.31 12.43
N ARG A 57 -21.39 -22.42 11.79
CA ARG A 57 -22.68 -22.46 12.51
C ARG A 57 -22.79 -23.67 13.43
N ALA A 58 -22.32 -24.84 13.00
CA ALA A 58 -22.32 -26.05 13.81
C ALA A 58 -21.39 -25.92 15.03
N GLU A 59 -20.20 -25.32 14.87
CA GLU A 59 -19.28 -25.02 15.97
C GLU A 59 -19.89 -24.06 17.00
N MET A 60 -20.71 -23.12 16.54
CA MET A 60 -21.35 -22.11 17.38
C MET A 60 -22.75 -22.53 17.86
N ALA A 61 -23.23 -23.73 17.51
CA ALA A 61 -24.54 -24.19 17.93
C ALA A 61 -24.69 -24.27 19.47
N GLY A 62 -25.78 -23.71 19.98
CA GLY A 62 -26.02 -23.64 21.44
C GLY A 62 -25.23 -22.57 22.19
N LYS A 63 -24.44 -21.76 21.49
CA LYS A 63 -23.74 -20.59 22.06
C LYS A 63 -24.55 -19.33 21.81
N ASN A 64 -24.32 -18.33 22.64
CA ASN A 64 -24.90 -16.99 22.54
C ASN A 64 -23.81 -15.92 22.71
N PHE A 65 -24.21 -14.66 22.74
CA PHE A 65 -23.29 -13.51 22.88
C PHE A 65 -22.45 -13.58 24.15
N GLU A 66 -23.03 -14.03 25.28
CA GLU A 66 -22.38 -14.06 26.59
C GLU A 66 -21.47 -15.29 26.80
N ASN A 67 -21.74 -16.41 26.12
CA ASN A 67 -21.04 -17.68 26.35
C ASN A 67 -20.23 -18.21 25.17
N CYS A 68 -20.21 -17.51 24.02
CA CYS A 68 -19.32 -17.87 22.94
C CYS A 68 -17.87 -17.56 23.34
N GLN A 69 -16.94 -18.45 22.97
CA GLN A 69 -15.52 -18.30 23.32
C GLN A 69 -14.78 -17.31 22.39
N LEU A 70 -15.52 -16.49 21.63
CA LEU A 70 -15.01 -15.43 20.78
C LEU A 70 -15.22 -14.09 21.47
N SER A 71 -14.34 -13.13 21.23
CA SER A 71 -14.52 -11.76 21.71
C SER A 71 -15.82 -11.17 21.17
N THR A 72 -16.55 -10.48 22.04
CA THR A 72 -17.80 -9.82 21.71
C THR A 72 -17.58 -8.52 20.95
N ILE A 73 -18.36 -8.28 19.89
CA ILE A 73 -18.20 -7.13 18.99
C ILE A 73 -19.55 -6.41 18.89
N SER A 74 -19.61 -5.14 19.32
CA SER A 74 -20.76 -4.26 19.09
C SER A 74 -20.59 -3.52 17.77
N VAL A 75 -21.48 -3.78 16.83
CA VAL A 75 -21.51 -3.10 15.52
C VAL A 75 -22.27 -1.79 15.69
N LEU A 76 -21.59 -0.67 15.51
CA LEU A 76 -22.14 0.68 15.65
C LEU A 76 -22.68 1.14 14.31
N THR A 77 -23.97 1.49 14.25
CA THR A 77 -24.60 1.95 13.01
C THR A 77 -25.54 3.12 13.28
N PRO A 78 -25.14 4.34 12.90
CA PRO A 78 -26.04 5.47 12.88
C PRO A 78 -27.05 5.33 11.75
N LEU A 79 -28.35 5.48 12.02
CA LEU A 79 -29.42 5.44 11.02
C LEU A 79 -29.88 6.86 10.70
N TYR A 80 -30.01 7.19 9.43
CA TYR A 80 -30.60 8.45 8.98
C TYR A 80 -31.38 8.28 7.68
N ASN A 81 -32.72 8.33 7.78
CA ASN A 81 -33.63 8.24 6.64
C ASN A 81 -33.36 7.03 5.72
N THR A 82 -32.95 5.90 6.28
CA THR A 82 -32.51 4.71 5.57
C THR A 82 -33.62 4.13 4.72
N PRO A 83 -33.43 3.89 3.40
CA PRO A 83 -34.42 3.20 2.58
C PRO A 83 -34.73 1.80 3.14
N GLU A 84 -36.01 1.44 3.24
CA GLU A 84 -36.46 0.18 3.84
C GLU A 84 -35.74 -1.05 3.29
N VAL A 85 -35.56 -1.12 1.96
CA VAL A 85 -34.86 -2.26 1.32
C VAL A 85 -33.43 -2.41 1.80
N PHE A 86 -32.72 -1.31 1.99
CA PHE A 86 -31.31 -1.34 2.46
C PHE A 86 -31.26 -1.71 3.94
N LEU A 87 -32.09 -1.07 4.74
CA LEU A 87 -32.17 -1.35 6.17
C LEU A 87 -32.48 -2.84 6.44
N ARG A 88 -33.49 -3.41 5.76
CA ARG A 88 -33.82 -4.84 5.93
C ARG A 88 -32.63 -5.73 5.50
N GLN A 89 -31.98 -5.44 4.38
CA GLN A 89 -30.79 -6.20 3.93
C GLN A 89 -29.63 -6.11 4.90
N PHE A 90 -29.39 -4.93 5.48
CA PHE A 90 -28.36 -4.74 6.51
C PHE A 90 -28.69 -5.57 7.76
N LEU A 91 -29.91 -5.43 8.30
CA LEU A 91 -30.38 -6.19 9.47
C LEU A 91 -30.33 -7.71 9.22
N ASP A 92 -30.77 -8.16 8.05
CA ASP A 92 -30.67 -9.57 7.65
C ASP A 92 -29.23 -10.06 7.61
N SER A 93 -28.29 -9.23 7.15
CA SER A 93 -26.87 -9.59 7.12
C SER A 93 -26.27 -9.76 8.51
N PHE A 94 -26.74 -8.98 9.48
CA PHE A 94 -26.31 -9.09 10.86
C PHE A 94 -26.92 -10.33 11.56
N VAL A 95 -28.24 -10.52 11.47
CA VAL A 95 -28.90 -11.65 12.17
C VAL A 95 -28.55 -13.02 11.58
N ASN A 96 -28.01 -13.07 10.35
CA ASN A 96 -27.57 -14.29 9.70
C ASN A 96 -26.06 -14.56 9.82
N GLN A 97 -25.36 -13.90 10.73
CA GLN A 97 -23.94 -14.20 11.01
C GLN A 97 -23.75 -15.67 11.43
N THR A 98 -22.56 -16.22 11.15
CA THR A 98 -22.23 -17.61 11.49
C THR A 98 -21.85 -17.80 12.95
N ALA A 99 -21.57 -16.74 13.68
CA ALA A 99 -21.26 -16.74 15.10
C ALA A 99 -22.11 -15.71 15.87
N PRO A 100 -22.50 -16.00 17.10
CA PRO A 100 -23.38 -15.16 17.91
C PRO A 100 -22.62 -14.11 18.75
N ASN A 101 -21.36 -13.84 18.45
CA ASN A 101 -20.54 -12.87 19.20
C ASN A 101 -20.75 -11.41 18.80
N GLY A 102 -21.76 -11.11 17.96
CA GLY A 102 -22.14 -9.78 17.54
C GLY A 102 -23.31 -9.20 18.31
N GLU A 103 -23.25 -7.92 18.63
CA GLU A 103 -24.34 -7.04 19.08
C GLU A 103 -24.50 -5.90 18.09
N LEU A 104 -25.73 -5.48 17.78
CA LEU A 104 -26.00 -4.38 16.85
C LEU A 104 -26.56 -3.18 17.58
N CYS A 105 -25.82 -2.09 17.62
CA CYS A 105 -26.15 -0.85 18.31
C CYS A 105 -26.60 0.20 17.29
N LEU A 106 -27.90 0.52 17.29
CA LEU A 106 -28.54 1.41 16.33
C LEU A 106 -28.98 2.72 16.96
N ALA A 107 -28.37 3.83 16.54
CA ALA A 107 -28.78 5.18 16.90
C ALA A 107 -29.55 5.82 15.74
N ASP A 108 -30.87 5.92 15.85
CA ASP A 108 -31.75 6.41 14.79
C ASP A 108 -31.99 7.90 14.87
N ALA A 109 -31.34 8.65 14.00
CA ALA A 109 -31.49 10.09 13.82
C ALA A 109 -32.49 10.48 12.71
N SER A 110 -33.25 9.53 12.15
CA SER A 110 -34.22 9.79 11.07
C SER A 110 -35.27 10.81 11.46
N ASP A 111 -35.72 11.62 10.52
CA ASP A 111 -36.77 12.60 10.74
C ASP A 111 -38.19 11.96 10.87
N ALA A 112 -39.20 12.78 11.16
CA ALA A 112 -40.57 12.29 11.37
C ALA A 112 -41.20 11.67 10.11
N ALA A 113 -40.79 12.10 8.92
CA ALA A 113 -41.28 11.54 7.66
C ALA A 113 -40.77 10.11 7.41
N HIS A 114 -39.65 9.74 8.06
CA HIS A 114 -39.03 8.42 7.93
C HIS A 114 -39.20 7.56 9.20
N SER A 115 -40.28 7.73 9.94
CA SER A 115 -40.62 6.94 11.14
C SER A 115 -40.71 5.43 10.91
N SER A 116 -40.87 4.98 9.66
CA SER A 116 -40.76 3.58 9.25
C SER A 116 -39.44 2.91 9.61
N VAL A 117 -38.34 3.66 9.67
CA VAL A 117 -37.00 3.16 10.06
C VAL A 117 -37.09 2.52 11.45
N GLY A 118 -37.55 3.26 12.46
CA GLY A 118 -37.70 2.75 13.82
C GLY A 118 -38.73 1.57 13.92
N ASN A 119 -39.79 1.58 13.11
CA ASN A 119 -40.75 0.47 13.10
C ASN A 119 -40.11 -0.83 12.61
N ILE A 120 -39.33 -0.77 11.52
CA ILE A 120 -38.60 -1.91 10.97
C ILE A 120 -37.62 -2.45 12.02
N VAL A 121 -36.85 -1.59 12.67
CA VAL A 121 -35.89 -2.04 13.71
C VAL A 121 -36.63 -2.78 14.84
N ARG A 122 -37.79 -2.27 15.31
CA ARG A 122 -38.57 -2.93 16.37
C ARG A 122 -39.12 -4.31 15.93
N GLU A 123 -39.43 -4.52 14.64
CA GLU A 123 -39.79 -5.84 14.10
C GLU A 123 -38.68 -6.87 14.29
N TYR A 124 -37.41 -6.43 14.13
CA TYR A 124 -36.22 -7.28 14.34
C TYR A 124 -35.93 -7.48 15.84
N GLN A 125 -36.00 -6.42 16.64
CA GLN A 125 -35.81 -6.52 18.09
C GLN A 125 -36.75 -7.51 18.75
N ALA A 126 -37.99 -7.60 18.27
CA ALA A 126 -38.96 -8.57 18.78
C ALA A 126 -38.54 -10.04 18.57
N LYS A 127 -37.59 -10.29 17.67
CA LYS A 127 -37.11 -11.64 17.30
C LYS A 127 -35.68 -11.91 17.74
N TYR A 128 -34.84 -10.86 17.86
CA TYR A 128 -33.42 -10.96 18.05
C TYR A 128 -32.97 -10.09 19.23
N GLN A 129 -32.44 -10.70 20.29
CA GLN A 129 -32.15 -10.02 21.56
C GLN A 129 -30.94 -9.07 21.49
N HIS A 130 -29.99 -9.29 20.55
CA HIS A 130 -28.76 -8.50 20.46
C HIS A 130 -28.84 -7.34 19.46
N ILE A 131 -30.05 -6.80 19.24
CA ILE A 131 -30.27 -5.56 18.52
C ILE A 131 -30.72 -4.49 19.53
N VAL A 132 -29.83 -3.54 19.81
CA VAL A 132 -30.09 -2.42 20.72
C VAL A 132 -30.40 -1.19 19.90
N TYR A 133 -31.48 -0.48 20.26
CA TYR A 133 -31.97 0.65 19.49
C TYR A 133 -32.32 1.84 20.37
N LYS A 134 -31.91 3.03 19.92
CA LYS A 134 -32.26 4.30 20.56
C LYS A 134 -32.64 5.32 19.48
N LYS A 135 -33.79 5.98 19.64
CA LYS A 135 -34.15 7.14 18.83
C LYS A 135 -33.41 8.35 19.37
N ILE A 136 -32.74 9.11 18.51
CA ILE A 136 -31.96 10.29 18.87
C ILE A 136 -32.30 11.48 17.98
N GLU A 137 -31.83 12.66 18.36
CA GLU A 137 -31.79 13.85 17.51
C GLU A 137 -30.58 13.76 16.57
N ASN A 138 -30.73 14.19 15.30
CA ASN A 138 -29.64 14.22 14.36
C ASN A 138 -28.64 15.35 14.70
N LYS A 139 -27.39 14.98 15.02
CA LYS A 139 -26.30 15.90 15.36
C LYS A 139 -25.06 15.72 14.48
N GLY A 140 -25.17 15.08 13.33
CA GLY A 140 -24.09 14.73 12.44
C GLY A 140 -23.63 13.27 12.63
N ILE A 141 -22.86 12.76 11.66
CA ILE A 141 -22.51 11.34 11.62
C ILE A 141 -21.66 10.91 12.82
N ALA A 142 -20.65 11.67 13.18
CA ALA A 142 -19.80 11.38 14.33
C ALA A 142 -20.57 11.35 15.65
N ALA A 143 -21.40 12.36 15.91
CA ALA A 143 -22.21 12.40 17.12
C ALA A 143 -23.25 11.26 17.18
N ASN A 144 -23.82 10.88 16.03
CA ASN A 144 -24.77 9.77 15.94
C ASN A 144 -24.08 8.42 16.13
N THR A 145 -22.86 8.24 15.62
CA THR A 145 -22.01 7.04 15.86
C THR A 145 -21.63 6.94 17.33
N ASN A 146 -21.23 8.04 17.97
CA ASN A 146 -20.96 8.07 19.41
C ASN A 146 -22.20 7.67 20.24
N ALA A 147 -23.39 8.13 19.84
CA ALA A 147 -24.62 7.74 20.50
C ALA A 147 -24.96 6.23 20.30
N ALA A 148 -24.52 5.61 19.19
CA ALA A 148 -24.60 4.16 19.03
C ALA A 148 -23.59 3.45 19.94
N ALA A 149 -22.39 4.01 20.13
CA ALA A 149 -21.36 3.46 21.03
C ALA A 149 -21.81 3.47 22.51
N GLU A 150 -22.60 4.45 22.94
CA GLU A 150 -23.20 4.46 24.29
C GLU A 150 -24.09 3.24 24.59
N LEU A 151 -24.59 2.55 23.55
CA LEU A 151 -25.42 1.36 23.67
C LEU A 151 -24.59 0.06 23.74
N ALA A 152 -23.31 0.14 23.43
CA ALA A 152 -22.46 -1.04 23.22
C ALA A 152 -22.09 -1.71 24.55
N SER A 153 -22.21 -3.05 24.59
CA SER A 153 -21.77 -3.87 25.70
C SER A 153 -20.58 -4.79 25.36
N GLY A 154 -20.24 -4.92 24.05
CA GLY A 154 -19.15 -5.74 23.59
C GLY A 154 -17.77 -5.23 23.99
N GLU A 155 -16.81 -6.15 24.01
CA GLU A 155 -15.40 -5.83 24.28
C GLU A 155 -14.78 -5.03 23.14
N TYR A 156 -15.24 -5.25 21.90
CA TYR A 156 -14.83 -4.56 20.70
C TYR A 156 -16.00 -3.79 20.08
N LEU A 157 -15.65 -2.75 19.34
CA LEU A 157 -16.57 -1.98 18.49
C LEU A 157 -16.20 -2.20 17.03
N ALA A 158 -17.22 -2.15 16.16
CA ALA A 158 -17.05 -2.18 14.71
C ALA A 158 -17.91 -1.08 14.08
N LEU A 159 -17.40 -0.38 13.07
CA LEU A 159 -18.16 0.62 12.32
C LEU A 159 -18.83 -0.03 11.11
N ALA A 160 -20.13 0.26 10.93
CA ALA A 160 -20.87 -0.19 9.75
C ALA A 160 -21.93 0.83 9.33
N ASP A 161 -22.07 1.04 8.01
CA ASP A 161 -23.07 1.92 7.43
C ASP A 161 -24.40 1.17 7.24
N HIS A 162 -25.49 1.91 7.39
CA HIS A 162 -26.87 1.37 7.43
C HIS A 162 -27.42 0.90 6.07
N ASP A 163 -26.72 1.15 4.98
CA ASP A 163 -27.08 0.78 3.61
C ASP A 163 -26.19 -0.31 3.01
N ASP A 164 -25.24 -0.82 3.80
CA ASP A 164 -24.25 -1.81 3.42
C ASP A 164 -24.62 -3.25 3.85
N ILE A 165 -23.70 -4.20 3.67
CA ILE A 165 -23.92 -5.60 4.04
C ILE A 165 -22.67 -6.19 4.67
N LEU A 166 -22.81 -6.81 5.84
CA LEU A 166 -21.75 -7.62 6.45
C LEU A 166 -21.69 -9.01 5.77
N ALA A 167 -20.47 -9.50 5.52
CA ALA A 167 -20.31 -10.89 5.10
C ALA A 167 -20.82 -11.85 6.18
N PRO A 168 -21.44 -13.00 5.83
CA PRO A 168 -22.05 -13.88 6.81
C PRO A 168 -21.08 -14.47 7.84
N HIS A 169 -19.78 -14.44 7.60
CA HIS A 169 -18.72 -14.91 8.49
C HIS A 169 -17.93 -13.79 9.16
N ALA A 170 -18.36 -12.55 9.05
CA ALA A 170 -17.60 -11.40 9.53
C ALA A 170 -17.32 -11.46 11.03
N MET A 171 -18.35 -11.67 11.85
CA MET A 171 -18.20 -11.75 13.31
C MET A 171 -17.35 -12.94 13.75
N TYR A 172 -17.57 -14.11 13.14
CA TYR A 172 -16.75 -15.30 13.38
C TYR A 172 -15.26 -15.03 13.07
N THR A 173 -15.01 -14.49 11.89
CA THR A 173 -13.64 -14.26 11.39
C THR A 173 -12.89 -13.24 12.25
N MET A 174 -13.52 -12.12 12.59
CA MET A 174 -12.90 -11.10 13.46
C MET A 174 -12.67 -11.65 14.88
N GLY A 175 -13.63 -12.38 15.46
CA GLY A 175 -13.43 -13.02 16.75
C GLY A 175 -12.29 -14.03 16.76
N GLN A 176 -12.14 -14.83 15.70
CA GLN A 176 -11.01 -15.74 15.54
C GLN A 176 -9.67 -15.01 15.33
N ALA A 177 -9.67 -13.91 14.58
CA ALA A 177 -8.48 -13.08 14.37
C ALA A 177 -7.98 -12.47 15.69
N ILE A 178 -8.88 -11.92 16.49
CA ILE A 178 -8.57 -11.38 17.82
C ILE A 178 -7.96 -12.49 18.71
N ARG A 179 -8.55 -13.68 18.69
CA ARG A 179 -8.03 -14.82 19.44
C ARG A 179 -6.61 -15.19 19.01
N GLN A 180 -6.35 -15.27 17.69
CA GLN A 180 -5.01 -15.58 17.15
C GLN A 180 -3.97 -14.55 17.58
N LEU A 181 -4.30 -13.25 17.55
CA LEU A 181 -3.39 -12.18 18.01
C LEU A 181 -3.06 -12.36 19.51
N ARG A 182 -4.05 -12.60 20.35
CA ARG A 182 -3.85 -12.84 21.79
C ARG A 182 -2.99 -14.08 22.07
N GLU A 183 -3.25 -15.18 21.38
CA GLU A 183 -2.46 -16.40 21.48
C GLU A 183 -1.01 -16.20 21.03
N ALA A 184 -0.77 -15.31 20.06
CA ALA A 184 0.57 -14.93 19.60
C ALA A 184 1.26 -13.87 20.49
N GLY A 185 0.54 -13.26 21.44
CA GLY A 185 1.04 -12.13 22.24
C GLY A 185 1.17 -10.83 21.45
N GLU A 186 0.46 -10.72 20.32
CA GLU A 186 0.46 -9.55 19.45
C GLU A 186 -0.64 -8.55 19.85
N PRO A 187 -0.47 -7.25 19.58
CA PRO A 187 -1.49 -6.25 19.84
C PRO A 187 -2.80 -6.53 19.08
N ASP A 188 -3.92 -6.52 19.79
CA ASP A 188 -5.25 -6.79 19.28
C ASP A 188 -6.18 -5.55 19.35
N GLY A 189 -5.59 -4.37 19.58
CA GLY A 189 -6.35 -3.13 19.82
C GLY A 189 -7.08 -2.58 18.60
N PHE A 190 -6.56 -2.81 17.38
CA PHE A 190 -7.16 -2.32 16.14
C PHE A 190 -6.94 -3.31 14.98
N LEU A 191 -8.05 -3.76 14.37
CA LEU A 191 -8.06 -4.68 13.24
C LEU A 191 -8.88 -4.08 12.08
N TYR A 192 -8.54 -4.48 10.84
CA TYR A 192 -9.36 -4.17 9.66
C TYR A 192 -9.33 -5.31 8.64
N SER A 193 -10.34 -5.33 7.76
CA SER A 193 -10.46 -6.34 6.71
C SER A 193 -10.48 -5.73 5.30
N ASP A 194 -10.43 -6.61 4.29
CA ASP A 194 -10.76 -6.26 2.92
C ASP A 194 -12.27 -6.00 2.77
N GLU A 195 -12.64 -5.27 1.73
CA GLU A 195 -14.03 -4.96 1.38
C GLU A 195 -14.28 -5.18 -0.11
N ALA A 196 -15.56 -5.20 -0.51
CA ALA A 196 -15.94 -5.25 -1.91
C ALA A 196 -17.10 -4.31 -2.22
N LEU A 197 -17.02 -3.64 -3.36
CA LEU A 197 -18.13 -2.83 -3.88
C LEU A 197 -19.19 -3.72 -4.53
N PHE A 198 -20.47 -3.41 -4.30
CA PHE A 198 -21.57 -4.10 -4.95
C PHE A 198 -22.75 -3.14 -5.24
N THR A 199 -23.70 -3.57 -6.08
CA THR A 199 -24.92 -2.80 -6.34
C THR A 199 -26.18 -3.51 -5.84
N LYS A 200 -26.44 -4.73 -6.29
CA LYS A 200 -27.68 -5.46 -6.02
C LYS A 200 -27.49 -6.71 -5.15
N LYS A 201 -26.42 -7.47 -5.40
CA LYS A 201 -26.14 -8.77 -4.74
C LYS A 201 -24.67 -8.93 -4.44
N ILE A 202 -24.34 -9.36 -3.24
CA ILE A 202 -22.95 -9.58 -2.79
C ILE A 202 -22.28 -10.76 -3.50
N GLU A 203 -23.05 -11.70 -4.07
CA GLU A 203 -22.51 -12.78 -4.89
C GLU A 203 -22.05 -12.32 -6.29
N LYS A 204 -22.31 -11.05 -6.64
CA LYS A 204 -21.91 -10.40 -7.89
C LYS A 204 -21.30 -9.04 -7.59
N PRO A 205 -20.19 -9.00 -6.85
CA PRO A 205 -19.51 -7.74 -6.54
C PRO A 205 -18.98 -7.07 -7.80
N LEU A 206 -18.77 -5.77 -7.73
CA LEU A 206 -18.17 -4.97 -8.80
C LEU A 206 -16.65 -5.15 -8.80
N VAL A 207 -16.03 -4.91 -7.65
CA VAL A 207 -14.59 -4.98 -7.42
C VAL A 207 -14.32 -5.21 -5.93
N ALA A 208 -13.25 -5.92 -5.60
CA ALA A 208 -12.75 -5.99 -4.23
C ALA A 208 -11.62 -4.97 -4.03
N HIS A 209 -11.59 -4.39 -2.86
CA HIS A 209 -10.49 -3.62 -2.35
C HIS A 209 -9.64 -4.53 -1.44
N PHE A 210 -8.65 -5.18 -2.04
CA PHE A 210 -7.66 -5.99 -1.34
C PHE A 210 -6.56 -5.07 -0.80
N LYS A 211 -6.59 -4.81 0.49
CA LYS A 211 -5.78 -3.83 1.18
C LYS A 211 -4.38 -4.38 1.51
N PRO A 212 -3.37 -3.53 1.67
CA PRO A 212 -2.10 -3.96 2.27
C PRO A 212 -2.28 -4.23 3.76
N ASP A 213 -1.28 -4.84 4.40
CA ASP A 213 -1.10 -4.72 5.84
C ASP A 213 -0.85 -3.25 6.20
N TYR A 214 -0.80 -2.91 7.48
CA TYR A 214 -0.66 -1.51 7.90
C TYR A 214 0.52 -0.81 7.21
N ALA A 215 0.20 0.25 6.51
CA ALA A 215 1.08 1.07 5.68
C ALA A 215 0.89 2.55 6.07
N PRO A 216 1.71 3.07 7.01
CA PRO A 216 1.49 4.38 7.61
C PRO A 216 1.56 5.53 6.61
N ASP A 217 2.52 5.53 5.68
CA ASP A 217 2.65 6.61 4.69
C ASP A 217 1.46 6.62 3.71
N TYR A 218 0.97 5.44 3.35
CA TYR A 218 -0.23 5.33 2.52
C TYR A 218 -1.50 5.77 3.26
N LEU A 219 -1.64 5.46 4.56
CA LEU A 219 -2.79 5.88 5.36
C LEU A 219 -2.85 7.41 5.49
N LEU A 220 -1.72 8.10 5.53
CA LEU A 220 -1.67 9.56 5.51
C LEU A 220 -2.07 10.16 4.16
N CYS A 221 -2.02 9.36 3.08
CA CYS A 221 -2.43 9.81 1.75
C CYS A 221 -3.89 9.55 1.43
N CYS A 222 -4.50 8.53 2.01
CA CYS A 222 -5.94 8.24 1.87
C CYS A 222 -6.39 7.24 2.93
N ASN A 223 -7.65 7.34 3.35
CA ASN A 223 -8.25 6.32 4.21
C ASN A 223 -8.50 5.04 3.41
N TYR A 224 -7.50 4.16 3.31
CA TYR A 224 -7.66 2.87 2.64
C TYR A 224 -8.28 1.79 3.54
N ILE A 225 -8.34 2.04 4.86
CA ILE A 225 -8.87 1.09 5.85
C ILE A 225 -10.39 0.98 5.72
N CYS A 226 -11.12 2.08 5.74
CA CYS A 226 -12.59 2.14 5.63
C CYS A 226 -13.30 1.04 6.44
N HIS A 227 -13.84 0.01 5.77
CA HIS A 227 -14.61 -1.07 6.37
C HIS A 227 -14.00 -2.46 6.08
N LEU A 228 -14.16 -3.49 6.93
CA LEU A 228 -14.68 -3.44 8.29
C LEU A 228 -13.52 -3.11 9.24
N ALA A 229 -13.64 -2.06 10.03
CA ALA A 229 -12.71 -1.75 11.09
C ALA A 229 -13.28 -2.22 12.44
N VAL A 230 -12.45 -2.89 13.26
CA VAL A 230 -12.81 -3.43 14.58
C VAL A 230 -11.74 -3.02 15.57
N PHE A 231 -12.13 -2.46 16.71
CA PHE A 231 -11.19 -1.95 17.70
C PHE A 231 -11.72 -2.11 19.12
N ARG A 232 -10.82 -2.14 20.09
CA ARG A 232 -11.20 -2.24 21.51
C ARG A 232 -12.06 -1.05 21.92
N ARG A 233 -13.17 -1.33 22.63
CA ARG A 233 -14.06 -0.31 23.17
C ARG A 233 -13.35 0.66 24.12
N GLU A 234 -12.49 0.15 25.00
CA GLU A 234 -11.71 0.99 25.92
C GLU A 234 -10.83 2.02 25.23
N LEU A 235 -10.24 1.65 24.05
CA LEU A 235 -9.43 2.58 23.25
C LEU A 235 -10.31 3.67 22.62
N PHE A 236 -11.49 3.30 22.12
CA PHE A 236 -12.45 4.27 21.59
C PHE A 236 -12.87 5.29 22.65
N GLU A 237 -13.17 4.81 23.86
CA GLU A 237 -13.49 5.67 25.01
C GLU A 237 -12.30 6.55 25.40
N GLN A 238 -11.08 5.99 25.45
CA GLN A 238 -9.85 6.70 25.78
C GLN A 238 -9.53 7.83 24.80
N VAL A 239 -9.72 7.62 23.49
CA VAL A 239 -9.50 8.67 22.49
C VAL A 239 -10.67 9.63 22.35
N GLY A 240 -11.77 9.43 23.08
CA GLY A 240 -12.94 10.30 23.11
C GLY A 240 -13.93 10.13 21.95
N GLY A 241 -13.94 8.96 21.31
CA GLY A 241 -14.87 8.63 20.22
C GLY A 241 -14.59 9.36 18.91
N GLU A 242 -15.60 9.40 18.01
CA GLU A 242 -15.54 10.19 16.79
C GLU A 242 -15.72 11.68 17.06
N ARG A 243 -15.01 12.53 16.32
CA ARG A 243 -15.04 13.99 16.49
C ARG A 243 -15.95 14.66 15.47
N PRO A 244 -17.00 15.40 15.90
CA PRO A 244 -17.93 16.09 15.00
C PRO A 244 -17.27 17.10 14.05
N GLU A 245 -16.18 17.71 14.44
CA GLU A 245 -15.41 18.63 13.59
C GLU A 245 -14.70 17.93 12.43
N CYS A 246 -14.70 16.60 12.43
CA CYS A 246 -14.17 15.75 11.36
C CYS A 246 -15.28 15.05 10.56
N ASP A 247 -16.55 15.45 10.68
CA ASP A 247 -17.66 14.89 9.91
C ASP A 247 -17.35 14.82 8.41
N GLY A 248 -17.52 13.63 7.82
CA GLY A 248 -17.15 13.29 6.45
C GLY A 248 -15.78 12.64 6.30
N SER A 249 -14.94 12.65 7.35
CA SER A 249 -13.67 11.93 7.49
C SER A 249 -13.43 11.52 8.94
N GLN A 250 -14.51 11.35 9.70
CA GLN A 250 -14.50 11.04 11.14
C GLN A 250 -13.86 9.68 11.43
N ASP A 251 -14.06 8.73 10.55
CA ASP A 251 -13.47 7.39 10.60
C ASP A 251 -11.94 7.44 10.39
N HIS A 252 -11.47 8.23 9.42
CA HIS A 252 -10.03 8.42 9.19
C HIS A 252 -9.35 9.06 10.41
N ASP A 253 -9.96 10.12 10.98
CA ASP A 253 -9.51 10.75 12.21
C ASP A 253 -9.46 9.77 13.39
N LEU A 254 -10.53 8.98 13.57
CA LEU A 254 -10.60 7.97 14.61
C LEU A 254 -9.50 6.92 14.46
N PHE A 255 -9.30 6.39 13.23
CA PHE A 255 -8.29 5.36 12.98
C PHE A 255 -6.88 5.87 13.27
N LEU A 256 -6.54 7.09 12.88
CA LEU A 256 -5.25 7.69 13.21
C LEU A 256 -5.05 7.76 14.74
N ARG A 257 -6.05 8.21 15.51
CA ARG A 257 -5.97 8.30 16.97
C ARG A 257 -5.88 6.93 17.66
N LEU A 258 -6.59 5.92 17.16
CA LEU A 258 -6.51 4.55 17.67
C LEU A 258 -5.14 3.95 17.39
N ILE A 259 -4.61 4.11 16.16
CA ILE A 259 -3.30 3.60 15.76
C ILE A 259 -2.17 4.27 16.57
N GLU A 260 -2.30 5.56 16.89
CA GLU A 260 -1.38 6.26 17.79
C GLU A 260 -1.27 5.58 19.17
N GLN A 261 -2.37 4.99 19.67
CA GLN A 261 -2.37 4.27 20.96
C GLN A 261 -1.84 2.84 20.84
N VAL A 262 -2.16 2.15 19.75
CA VAL A 262 -1.81 0.74 19.54
C VAL A 262 -0.39 0.58 18.97
N GLY A 263 0.12 1.61 18.29
CA GLY A 263 1.40 1.56 17.58
C GLY A 263 1.34 0.83 16.24
N GLY A 264 0.14 0.52 15.72
CA GLY A 264 -0.06 -0.19 14.46
C GLY A 264 -1.48 -0.70 14.28
N ALA A 265 -1.65 -1.59 13.30
CA ALA A 265 -2.95 -2.24 13.04
C ALA A 265 -2.77 -3.67 12.55
N ALA A 266 -3.79 -4.51 12.78
CA ALA A 266 -3.83 -5.89 12.32
C ALA A 266 -4.73 -6.01 11.08
N HIS A 267 -4.26 -6.67 10.04
CA HIS A 267 -5.01 -6.89 8.81
C HIS A 267 -5.53 -8.32 8.70
N VAL A 268 -6.80 -8.45 8.36
CA VAL A 268 -7.49 -9.70 8.05
C VAL A 268 -7.77 -9.72 6.53
N PRO A 269 -6.97 -10.42 5.71
CA PRO A 269 -7.08 -10.39 4.24
C PRO A 269 -8.26 -11.23 3.74
N GLN A 270 -9.46 -10.89 4.19
CA GLN A 270 -10.74 -11.45 3.77
C GLN A 270 -11.76 -10.34 3.55
N VAL A 271 -12.64 -10.52 2.55
CA VAL A 271 -13.75 -9.60 2.28
C VAL A 271 -14.84 -9.85 3.32
N LEU A 272 -14.86 -9.03 4.37
CA LEU A 272 -15.85 -9.13 5.45
C LEU A 272 -16.95 -8.08 5.35
N TYR A 273 -16.81 -7.12 4.46
CA TYR A 273 -17.71 -6.01 4.26
C TYR A 273 -18.03 -5.79 2.78
N TYR A 274 -19.29 -5.46 2.48
CA TYR A 274 -19.77 -5.16 1.15
C TYR A 274 -20.36 -3.76 1.10
N TRP A 275 -19.65 -2.84 0.48
CA TRP A 275 -20.00 -1.44 0.34
C TRP A 275 -20.94 -1.24 -0.86
N ARG A 276 -22.13 -0.69 -0.61
CA ARG A 276 -23.15 -0.50 -1.64
C ARG A 276 -22.90 0.76 -2.46
N VAL A 277 -22.93 0.60 -3.79
CA VAL A 277 -22.86 1.72 -4.74
C VAL A 277 -24.28 2.06 -5.21
N HIS A 278 -24.74 3.28 -4.90
CA HIS A 278 -26.01 3.85 -5.36
C HIS A 278 -25.91 5.37 -5.52
N GLU A 279 -26.94 6.05 -6.09
CA GLU A 279 -26.89 7.47 -6.43
C GLU A 279 -26.68 8.42 -5.22
N GLY A 280 -27.01 7.98 -4.01
CA GLY A 280 -26.80 8.73 -2.77
C GLY A 280 -25.49 8.39 -2.04
N SER A 281 -24.72 7.40 -2.53
CA SER A 281 -23.50 6.93 -1.90
C SER A 281 -22.33 7.89 -2.14
N THR A 282 -21.48 8.07 -1.13
CA THR A 282 -20.21 8.81 -1.28
C THR A 282 -19.25 8.15 -2.28
N SER A 283 -19.39 6.85 -2.51
CA SER A 283 -18.59 6.08 -3.49
C SER A 283 -18.99 6.32 -4.97
N GLY A 284 -20.12 6.94 -5.24
CA GLY A 284 -20.66 7.15 -6.60
C GLY A 284 -20.40 8.51 -7.24
N GLY A 285 -19.83 9.47 -6.51
CA GLY A 285 -19.71 10.86 -6.96
C GLY A 285 -18.27 11.32 -7.19
N THR A 286 -18.02 11.89 -8.37
CA THR A 286 -16.76 12.57 -8.72
C THR A 286 -16.58 13.94 -8.02
N ASP A 287 -17.62 14.46 -7.38
CA ASP A 287 -17.62 15.71 -6.65
C ASP A 287 -17.41 15.41 -5.15
N ALA A 288 -16.14 15.23 -4.75
CA ALA A 288 -15.79 15.25 -3.33
C ALA A 288 -16.36 16.53 -2.71
N LYS A 289 -17.33 16.37 -1.80
CA LYS A 289 -17.95 17.51 -1.15
C LYS A 289 -16.85 18.31 -0.44
N PRO A 290 -16.72 19.64 -0.63
CA PRO A 290 -15.58 20.42 -0.10
C PRO A 290 -15.35 20.27 1.40
N TYR A 291 -16.40 19.97 2.19
CA TYR A 291 -16.28 19.77 3.63
C TYR A 291 -15.53 18.47 3.97
N VAL A 292 -15.66 17.39 3.17
CA VAL A 292 -14.95 16.12 3.36
C VAL A 292 -13.44 16.31 3.27
N ALA A 293 -12.99 17.00 2.21
CA ALA A 293 -11.56 17.31 2.04
C ALA A 293 -11.02 18.19 3.18
N LYS A 294 -11.82 19.15 3.66
CA LYS A 294 -11.44 19.98 4.80
C LYS A 294 -11.33 19.18 6.10
N ALA A 295 -12.28 18.28 6.35
CA ALA A 295 -12.27 17.40 7.52
C ALA A 295 -11.07 16.45 7.51
N ALA A 296 -10.78 15.83 6.35
CA ALA A 296 -9.61 14.96 6.22
C ALA A 296 -8.29 15.70 6.44
N LYS A 297 -8.12 16.89 5.83
CA LYS A 297 -6.91 17.70 6.05
C LYS A 297 -6.77 18.10 7.52
N LYS A 298 -7.89 18.40 8.20
CA LYS A 298 -7.87 18.68 9.65
C LYS A 298 -7.42 17.44 10.42
N ALA A 299 -8.01 16.27 10.16
CA ALA A 299 -7.64 15.02 10.81
C ALA A 299 -6.14 14.72 10.68
N LEU A 300 -5.59 14.90 9.47
CA LEU A 300 -4.16 14.72 9.19
C LEU A 300 -3.29 15.75 9.91
N ALA A 301 -3.67 17.03 9.89
CA ALA A 301 -2.94 18.10 10.59
C ALA A 301 -2.90 17.85 12.10
N ASP A 302 -4.04 17.52 12.70
CA ASP A 302 -4.14 17.18 14.12
C ASP A 302 -3.30 15.92 14.46
N HIS A 303 -3.22 14.94 13.55
CA HIS A 303 -2.34 13.77 13.70
C HIS A 303 -0.86 14.18 13.74
N LEU A 304 -0.42 15.07 12.82
CA LEU A 304 0.96 15.56 12.84
C LEU A 304 1.27 16.27 14.17
N GLU A 305 0.37 17.13 14.62
CA GLU A 305 0.53 17.85 15.89
C GLU A 305 0.64 16.89 17.09
N ARG A 306 -0.28 15.91 17.22
CA ARG A 306 -0.25 14.91 18.31
C ARG A 306 1.01 14.06 18.32
N THR A 307 1.55 13.77 17.13
CA THR A 307 2.77 12.94 16.98
C THR A 307 4.06 13.76 16.98
N GLY A 308 3.99 15.09 17.20
CA GLY A 308 5.16 15.98 17.23
C GLY A 308 5.89 16.08 15.90
N ARG A 309 5.21 15.80 14.78
CA ARG A 309 5.76 15.88 13.42
C ARG A 309 5.30 17.15 12.72
N THR A 310 6.13 17.69 11.85
CA THR A 310 5.86 18.93 11.13
C THR A 310 5.80 18.72 9.62
N GLY A 311 4.87 19.43 8.98
CA GLY A 311 4.65 19.38 7.55
C GLY A 311 3.36 20.08 7.15
N THR A 312 3.15 20.22 5.85
CA THR A 312 1.96 20.83 5.26
C THR A 312 1.09 19.78 4.59
N ILE A 313 -0.22 19.82 4.84
CA ILE A 313 -1.18 18.91 4.20
C ILE A 313 -1.73 19.57 2.93
N GLU A 314 -1.48 18.97 1.79
CA GLU A 314 -1.96 19.39 0.47
C GLU A 314 -2.97 18.39 -0.11
N ASP A 315 -3.69 18.78 -1.18
CA ASP A 315 -4.43 17.82 -1.99
C ASP A 315 -3.45 16.94 -2.75
N GLY A 316 -3.77 15.66 -2.87
CA GLY A 316 -3.03 14.73 -3.70
C GLY A 316 -3.35 14.88 -5.19
N LEU A 317 -2.82 13.96 -6.00
CA LEU A 317 -3.01 13.98 -7.45
C LEU A 317 -4.44 13.62 -7.90
N TYR A 318 -5.25 13.03 -7.02
CA TYR A 318 -6.63 12.64 -7.30
C TYR A 318 -7.57 13.07 -6.16
N PRO A 319 -8.87 13.24 -6.42
CA PRO A 319 -9.85 13.52 -5.36
C PRO A 319 -9.78 12.48 -4.22
N SER A 320 -9.99 12.95 -2.99
CA SER A 320 -9.91 12.14 -1.75
C SER A 320 -8.54 11.50 -1.50
N THR A 321 -7.49 12.05 -2.14
CA THR A 321 -6.10 11.74 -1.79
C THR A 321 -5.40 12.99 -1.27
N TYR A 322 -4.42 12.80 -0.40
CA TYR A 322 -3.69 13.88 0.27
C TYR A 322 -2.18 13.65 0.13
N ARG A 323 -1.43 14.73 0.30
CA ARG A 323 0.02 14.72 0.32
C ARG A 323 0.51 15.43 1.58
N VAL A 324 1.30 14.74 2.37
CA VAL A 324 2.04 15.36 3.46
C VAL A 324 3.38 15.84 2.92
N ARG A 325 3.57 17.16 2.87
CA ARG A 325 4.89 17.75 2.60
C ARG A 325 5.61 17.93 3.92
N TRP A 326 6.39 16.92 4.28
CA TRP A 326 7.18 16.93 5.50
C TRP A 326 8.20 18.05 5.50
N ASP A 327 8.40 18.69 6.63
CA ASP A 327 9.50 19.60 6.84
C ASP A 327 10.80 18.79 6.99
N ILE A 328 11.82 19.18 6.22
CA ILE A 328 13.13 18.57 6.30
C ILE A 328 13.84 19.11 7.55
N VAL A 329 14.27 18.22 8.43
CA VAL A 329 15.02 18.60 9.63
C VAL A 329 16.49 18.83 9.30
N GLY A 330 16.98 20.03 9.57
CA GLY A 330 18.33 20.44 9.24
C GLY A 330 18.52 20.71 7.73
N GLU A 331 19.77 20.65 7.31
CA GLU A 331 20.17 20.84 5.91
C GLU A 331 21.06 19.65 5.48
N PRO A 332 20.48 18.43 5.35
CA PRO A 332 21.26 17.24 5.10
C PRO A 332 21.96 17.30 3.75
N LYS A 333 23.23 16.89 3.72
CA LYS A 333 24.02 16.71 2.49
C LYS A 333 23.69 15.35 1.87
N VAL A 334 23.55 15.31 0.55
CA VAL A 334 23.33 14.08 -0.22
C VAL A 334 24.56 13.76 -1.06
N SER A 335 25.12 12.55 -0.94
CA SER A 335 26.14 12.03 -1.84
C SER A 335 25.49 11.15 -2.90
N ILE A 336 25.50 11.60 -4.15
CA ILE A 336 24.94 10.88 -5.31
C ILE A 336 26.04 10.00 -5.89
N LEU A 337 25.89 8.67 -5.81
CA LEU A 337 26.83 7.67 -6.30
C LEU A 337 26.40 7.19 -7.69
N ILE A 338 27.25 7.40 -8.71
CA ILE A 338 26.96 7.05 -10.09
C ILE A 338 28.05 6.11 -10.64
N PRO A 339 27.84 4.79 -10.64
CA PRO A 339 28.71 3.86 -11.37
C PRO A 339 28.74 4.18 -12.86
N ASN A 340 29.92 4.27 -13.45
CA ASN A 340 30.06 4.53 -14.89
C ASN A 340 31.18 3.71 -15.52
N LYS A 341 30.93 3.24 -16.73
CA LYS A 341 31.93 2.62 -17.60
C LYS A 341 31.68 3.06 -19.03
N ASP A 342 32.67 3.79 -19.63
CA ASP A 342 32.47 4.36 -20.95
C ASP A 342 31.15 5.20 -21.02
N HIS A 343 30.25 5.05 -21.98
CA HIS A 343 28.92 5.67 -22.05
C HIS A 343 28.82 7.13 -21.62
N THR A 344 29.78 7.95 -22.09
CA THR A 344 29.89 9.38 -21.71
C THR A 344 28.70 10.23 -22.12
N GLU A 345 27.98 9.86 -23.17
CA GLU A 345 26.77 10.57 -23.61
C GLU A 345 25.59 10.40 -22.64
N ASP A 346 25.42 9.19 -22.11
CA ASP A 346 24.35 8.92 -21.13
C ASP A 346 24.71 9.59 -19.79
N LEU A 347 25.97 9.48 -19.35
CA LEU A 347 26.46 10.16 -18.15
C LEU A 347 26.31 11.69 -18.27
N GLU A 348 26.63 12.30 -19.44
CA GLU A 348 26.47 13.74 -19.63
C GLU A 348 25.02 14.19 -19.50
N LYS A 349 24.06 13.43 -20.07
CA LYS A 349 22.62 13.71 -19.89
C LYS A 349 22.21 13.65 -18.43
N CYS A 350 22.67 12.61 -17.72
CA CYS A 350 22.40 12.45 -16.31
C CYS A 350 22.93 13.64 -15.51
N LEU A 351 24.23 13.94 -15.61
CA LEU A 351 24.87 15.05 -14.91
C LEU A 351 24.23 16.40 -15.25
N GLN A 352 24.02 16.66 -16.56
CA GLN A 352 23.39 17.91 -16.99
C GLN A 352 21.99 18.07 -16.40
N SER A 353 21.19 17.01 -16.34
CA SER A 353 19.84 17.06 -15.77
C SER A 353 19.88 17.32 -14.27
N ILE A 354 20.84 16.74 -13.54
CA ILE A 354 21.04 16.97 -12.10
C ILE A 354 21.36 18.44 -11.85
N TRP A 355 22.44 18.98 -12.46
CA TRP A 355 22.85 20.36 -12.19
C TRP A 355 21.85 21.41 -12.70
N LYS A 356 21.16 21.12 -13.80
CA LYS A 356 20.22 22.09 -14.38
C LYS A 356 18.89 22.17 -13.64
N LYS A 357 18.42 21.04 -13.08
CA LYS A 357 17.05 20.93 -12.56
C LYS A 357 16.97 20.85 -11.04
N THR A 358 17.97 20.27 -10.34
CA THR A 358 17.89 20.06 -8.90
C THR A 358 17.83 21.38 -8.13
N THR A 359 16.81 21.53 -7.29
CA THR A 359 16.62 22.74 -6.46
C THR A 359 17.20 22.60 -5.05
N TRP A 360 17.50 21.37 -4.59
CA TRP A 360 18.25 21.15 -3.36
C TRP A 360 19.74 21.37 -3.63
N ASP A 361 20.38 22.29 -2.93
CA ASP A 361 21.75 22.73 -3.21
C ASP A 361 22.84 21.99 -2.42
N ARG A 362 22.47 21.25 -1.37
CA ARG A 362 23.42 20.51 -0.53
C ARG A 362 23.62 19.07 -1.03
N PHE A 363 24.27 18.93 -2.17
CA PHE A 363 24.64 17.62 -2.70
C PHE A 363 26.07 17.63 -3.26
N GLU A 364 26.62 16.44 -3.41
CA GLU A 364 27.83 16.15 -4.20
C GLU A 364 27.54 14.96 -5.11
N VAL A 365 28.25 14.88 -6.21
CA VAL A 365 28.16 13.73 -7.13
C VAL A 365 29.50 13.03 -7.18
N ILE A 366 29.48 11.71 -7.01
CA ILE A 366 30.64 10.84 -7.06
C ILE A 366 30.44 9.86 -8.21
N VAL A 367 31.10 10.13 -9.35
CA VAL A 367 31.18 9.17 -10.44
C VAL A 367 32.21 8.11 -10.10
N ILE A 368 31.77 6.86 -10.12
CA ILE A 368 32.62 5.72 -9.82
C ILE A 368 33.03 5.08 -11.14
N GLU A 369 34.24 5.42 -11.60
CA GLU A 369 34.83 4.90 -12.83
C GLU A 369 35.10 3.40 -12.70
N ASN A 370 34.49 2.58 -13.55
CA ASN A 370 34.57 1.12 -13.52
C ASN A 370 35.22 0.54 -14.76
N ASN A 371 36.55 0.64 -14.88
CA ASN A 371 37.31 -0.02 -15.93
C ASN A 371 36.91 0.41 -17.36
N SER A 372 36.75 1.69 -17.62
CA SER A 372 36.55 2.24 -18.96
C SER A 372 37.74 1.94 -19.85
N THR A 373 37.47 1.70 -21.10
CA THR A 373 38.53 1.35 -22.09
C THR A 373 38.70 2.41 -23.17
N ASP A 374 37.75 3.32 -23.32
CA ASP A 374 37.82 4.43 -24.26
C ASP A 374 38.59 5.62 -23.64
N PRO A 375 39.73 6.03 -24.21
CA PRO A 375 40.45 7.21 -23.75
C PRO A 375 39.61 8.51 -23.73
N ALA A 376 38.56 8.59 -24.57
CA ALA A 376 37.64 9.72 -24.59
C ALA A 376 36.89 9.86 -23.26
N THR A 377 36.65 8.75 -22.57
CA THR A 377 35.96 8.75 -21.25
C THR A 377 36.78 9.52 -20.21
N PHE A 378 38.06 9.29 -20.14
CA PHE A 378 38.94 9.98 -19.18
C PHE A 378 39.07 11.48 -19.52
N ALA A 379 39.15 11.81 -20.81
CA ALA A 379 39.16 13.21 -21.25
C ALA A 379 37.81 13.90 -20.93
N TYR A 380 36.70 13.16 -20.99
CA TYR A 380 35.40 13.64 -20.57
C TYR A 380 35.36 13.92 -19.05
N TYR A 381 35.86 13.04 -18.21
CA TYR A 381 35.86 13.23 -16.75
C TYR A 381 36.59 14.51 -16.35
N GLU A 382 37.74 14.82 -16.99
CA GLU A 382 38.47 16.06 -16.72
C GLU A 382 37.66 17.31 -17.09
N LYS A 383 36.93 17.28 -18.21
CA LYS A 383 36.03 18.38 -18.61
C LYS A 383 34.82 18.49 -17.67
N ALA A 384 34.24 17.34 -17.26
CA ALA A 384 33.10 17.33 -16.37
C ALA A 384 33.42 17.90 -14.98
N ARG A 385 34.59 17.58 -14.40
CA ARG A 385 35.10 18.18 -13.14
C ARG A 385 35.23 19.70 -13.20
N GLN A 386 35.59 20.25 -14.37
CA GLN A 386 35.68 21.70 -14.55
C GLN A 386 34.34 22.38 -14.72
N ARG A 387 33.35 21.64 -15.25
CA ARG A 387 32.00 22.14 -15.55
C ARG A 387 31.04 22.04 -14.38
N TYR A 388 31.14 20.96 -13.61
CA TYR A 388 30.20 20.61 -12.55
C TYR A 388 30.87 20.75 -11.19
N ASP A 389 30.52 21.81 -10.46
CA ASP A 389 31.09 22.05 -9.12
C ASP A 389 30.72 20.93 -8.14
N GLY A 390 31.70 20.50 -7.33
CA GLY A 390 31.50 19.38 -6.40
C GLY A 390 31.49 17.98 -7.02
N LEU A 391 31.73 17.83 -8.33
CA LEU A 391 31.87 16.53 -8.99
C LEU A 391 33.18 15.86 -8.61
N LYS A 392 33.10 14.69 -7.99
CA LYS A 392 34.23 13.79 -7.73
C LYS A 392 34.22 12.63 -8.73
N VAL A 393 35.39 12.16 -9.17
CA VAL A 393 35.54 10.91 -9.93
C VAL A 393 36.53 10.03 -9.18
N VAL A 394 36.13 8.83 -8.80
CA VAL A 394 36.97 7.85 -8.10
C VAL A 394 37.05 6.59 -8.96
N THR A 395 38.25 5.97 -9.03
CA THR A 395 38.46 4.78 -9.86
C THR A 395 38.36 3.52 -9.02
N TYR A 396 37.39 2.65 -9.37
CA TYR A 396 37.24 1.35 -8.77
C TYR A 396 38.42 0.44 -9.13
N PRO A 397 39.12 -0.15 -8.14
CA PRO A 397 40.38 -0.82 -8.40
C PRO A 397 40.25 -2.21 -9.03
N ASP A 398 39.17 -2.91 -8.76
CA ASP A 398 38.97 -4.30 -9.18
C ASP A 398 38.42 -4.39 -10.61
N LYS A 399 38.66 -5.54 -11.27
CA LYS A 399 38.20 -5.76 -12.63
C LYS A 399 36.79 -6.37 -12.64
N GLY A 400 36.04 -6.04 -13.69
CA GLY A 400 34.70 -6.55 -13.92
C GLY A 400 33.60 -5.63 -13.43
N PHE A 401 32.37 -6.11 -13.53
CA PHE A 401 31.19 -5.37 -13.08
C PHE A 401 30.54 -6.08 -11.90
N ASN A 402 30.47 -5.37 -10.79
CA ASN A 402 29.72 -5.77 -9.60
C ASN A 402 29.10 -4.49 -9.01
N PHE A 403 27.79 -4.32 -9.23
CA PHE A 403 27.07 -3.12 -8.82
C PHE A 403 27.22 -2.85 -7.31
N SER A 404 27.12 -3.92 -6.50
CA SER A 404 27.23 -3.83 -5.05
C SER A 404 28.63 -3.35 -4.63
N ALA A 405 29.68 -4.00 -5.12
CA ALA A 405 31.07 -3.66 -4.77
C ALA A 405 31.45 -2.24 -5.23
N ILE A 406 30.99 -1.84 -6.43
CA ILE A 406 31.25 -0.50 -6.97
C ILE A 406 30.60 0.58 -6.08
N ASN A 407 29.34 0.40 -5.68
CA ASN A 407 28.67 1.37 -4.80
C ASN A 407 29.25 1.36 -3.37
N ASN A 408 29.61 0.20 -2.81
CA ASN A 408 30.32 0.10 -1.53
C ASN A 408 31.67 0.82 -1.57
N PHE A 409 32.36 0.74 -2.70
CA PHE A 409 33.60 1.50 -2.90
C PHE A 409 33.33 3.02 -2.96
N GLY A 410 32.31 3.44 -3.73
CA GLY A 410 31.90 4.84 -3.82
C GLY A 410 31.51 5.45 -2.48
N ARG A 411 30.88 4.66 -1.58
CA ARG A 411 30.53 5.08 -0.21
C ARG A 411 31.76 5.62 0.54
N LYS A 412 32.95 5.09 0.32
CA LYS A 412 34.18 5.53 1.02
C LYS A 412 34.58 6.97 0.70
N ALA A 413 34.14 7.51 -0.44
CA ALA A 413 34.37 8.88 -0.85
C ALA A 413 33.22 9.84 -0.53
N ALA A 414 32.09 9.30 -0.05
CA ALA A 414 30.89 10.06 0.25
C ALA A 414 30.93 10.70 1.64
N GLU A 415 30.48 11.95 1.72
CA GLU A 415 30.45 12.76 2.94
C GLU A 415 29.01 13.11 3.38
N GLY A 416 28.01 12.72 2.59
CA GLY A 416 26.61 13.06 2.82
C GLY A 416 25.97 12.32 3.98
N ASP A 417 24.99 12.96 4.60
CA ASP A 417 24.09 12.36 5.60
C ASP A 417 23.20 11.29 4.96
N TYR A 418 22.99 11.41 3.65
CA TYR A 418 22.26 10.48 2.80
C TYR A 418 23.11 10.07 1.60
N LEU A 419 22.96 8.80 1.22
CA LEU A 419 23.48 8.28 -0.05
C LEU A 419 22.32 8.16 -1.03
N LEU A 420 22.56 8.56 -2.26
CA LEU A 420 21.66 8.29 -3.38
C LEU A 420 22.38 7.40 -4.39
N LEU A 421 21.99 6.13 -4.47
CA LEU A 421 22.42 5.26 -5.55
C LEU A 421 21.66 5.70 -6.81
N LEU A 422 22.39 6.00 -7.89
CA LEU A 422 21.80 6.50 -9.13
C LEU A 422 22.50 5.87 -10.34
N ASN A 423 21.72 5.35 -11.29
CA ASN A 423 22.27 4.89 -12.55
C ASN A 423 22.74 6.06 -13.42
N ASN A 424 23.72 5.81 -14.29
CA ASN A 424 24.26 6.81 -15.22
C ASN A 424 23.35 7.10 -16.43
N ASP A 425 22.32 6.30 -16.65
CA ASP A 425 21.35 6.40 -17.76
C ASP A 425 19.96 6.89 -17.30
N VAL A 426 19.94 7.73 -16.27
CA VAL A 426 18.71 8.40 -15.82
C VAL A 426 18.71 9.89 -16.18
N GLU A 427 17.52 10.46 -16.34
CA GLU A 427 17.33 11.90 -16.54
C GLU A 427 16.28 12.43 -15.57
N VAL A 428 16.64 13.46 -14.80
CA VAL A 428 15.73 14.15 -13.87
C VAL A 428 14.59 14.83 -14.62
N VAL A 429 13.34 14.68 -14.16
CA VAL A 429 12.16 15.31 -14.77
C VAL A 429 11.81 16.62 -14.05
N ASN A 430 11.53 16.58 -12.74
CA ASN A 430 11.11 17.75 -11.95
C ASN A 430 12.24 18.27 -11.04
N GLY A 431 12.24 19.58 -10.78
CA GLY A 431 13.34 20.24 -10.06
C GLY A 431 13.45 19.88 -8.60
N ASP A 432 12.37 19.58 -7.95
CA ASP A 432 12.27 19.25 -6.52
C ASP A 432 12.41 17.74 -6.20
N TRP A 433 12.78 16.93 -7.20
CA TRP A 433 12.89 15.48 -7.06
C TRP A 433 13.72 15.02 -5.85
N LEU A 434 14.89 15.64 -5.63
CA LEU A 434 15.78 15.28 -4.51
C LEU A 434 15.19 15.73 -3.16
N THR A 435 14.57 16.91 -3.15
CA THR A 435 13.81 17.43 -2.01
C THR A 435 12.66 16.49 -1.64
N GLU A 436 11.95 15.95 -2.63
CA GLU A 436 10.82 15.03 -2.40
C GLU A 436 11.27 13.67 -1.86
N LEU A 437 12.43 13.16 -2.26
CA LEU A 437 13.02 11.98 -1.64
C LEU A 437 13.44 12.27 -0.19
N LEU A 438 14.11 13.39 0.07
CA LEU A 438 14.53 13.80 1.41
C LEU A 438 13.34 14.02 2.35
N ARG A 439 12.23 14.57 1.85
CA ARG A 439 11.00 14.76 2.65
C ARG A 439 10.51 13.46 3.26
N GLN A 440 10.65 12.32 2.57
CA GLN A 440 10.19 11.04 3.11
C GLN A 440 11.14 10.47 4.18
N CYS A 441 12.39 10.94 4.23
CA CYS A 441 13.43 10.38 5.09
C CYS A 441 13.90 11.33 6.20
N ALA A 442 13.95 12.65 5.95
CA ALA A 442 14.64 13.63 6.79
C ALA A 442 13.69 14.34 7.77
N HIS A 443 12.82 13.59 8.43
CA HIS A 443 11.95 14.06 9.51
C HIS A 443 11.85 13.01 10.62
N PRO A 444 11.37 13.35 11.83
CA PRO A 444 11.13 12.38 12.91
C PRO A 444 10.18 11.26 12.47
N GLY A 445 10.60 10.02 12.63
CA GLY A 445 9.85 8.84 12.15
C GLY A 445 9.85 8.67 10.62
N GLY A 446 10.71 9.39 9.88
CA GLY A 446 10.87 9.23 8.43
C GLY A 446 11.44 7.89 8.01
N ALA A 447 11.16 7.46 6.79
CA ALA A 447 11.67 6.22 6.22
C ALA A 447 13.20 6.19 6.20
N ALA A 448 13.80 5.00 6.25
CA ALA A 448 15.25 4.84 6.09
C ALA A 448 15.66 4.91 4.61
N ILE A 449 14.78 4.45 3.73
CA ILE A 449 14.97 4.44 2.28
C ILE A 449 13.78 5.13 1.61
N CYS A 450 14.04 5.89 0.53
CA CYS A 450 13.01 6.38 -0.37
C CYS A 450 13.39 6.16 -1.83
N GLY A 451 12.44 5.65 -2.63
CA GLY A 451 12.57 5.49 -4.08
C GLY A 451 11.75 6.49 -4.85
N ALA A 452 12.16 6.76 -6.08
CA ALA A 452 11.51 7.66 -7.02
C ALA A 452 10.57 6.93 -7.99
N MET A 453 9.66 7.68 -8.63
CA MET A 453 8.96 7.24 -9.83
C MET A 453 9.91 7.25 -11.02
N LEU A 454 10.10 6.08 -11.64
CA LEU A 454 10.88 6.00 -12.88
C LEU A 454 9.96 5.70 -14.08
N TRP A 455 10.18 6.46 -15.13
CA TRP A 455 9.47 6.35 -16.39
C TRP A 455 10.37 5.74 -17.47
N TYR A 456 9.80 4.91 -18.32
CA TYR A 456 10.41 4.64 -19.62
C TYR A 456 10.31 5.87 -20.53
N PRO A 457 11.16 5.98 -21.57
CA PRO A 457 11.08 7.09 -22.54
C PRO A 457 9.75 7.21 -23.29
N ASP A 458 8.92 6.16 -23.30
CA ASP A 458 7.59 6.13 -23.90
C ASP A 458 6.46 6.54 -22.93
N GLU A 459 6.83 7.13 -21.77
CA GLU A 459 5.91 7.59 -20.72
C GLU A 459 5.11 6.45 -20.04
N THR A 460 5.62 5.21 -20.09
CA THR A 460 5.10 4.13 -19.27
C THR A 460 5.92 3.97 -17.99
N ILE A 461 5.28 3.45 -16.93
CA ILE A 461 5.94 3.21 -15.65
C ILE A 461 7.01 2.14 -15.80
N GLN A 462 8.25 2.46 -15.43
CA GLN A 462 9.32 1.51 -15.27
C GLN A 462 9.37 1.01 -13.81
N HIS A 463 9.29 1.94 -12.85
CA HIS A 463 9.33 1.64 -11.43
C HIS A 463 8.36 2.50 -10.63
N ALA A 464 7.54 1.85 -9.81
CA ALA A 464 6.66 2.47 -8.82
C ALA A 464 6.64 1.64 -7.52
N GLY A 465 7.85 1.30 -7.02
CA GLY A 465 8.06 0.41 -5.88
C GLY A 465 8.31 -1.05 -6.28
N ILE A 466 8.94 -1.81 -5.39
CA ILE A 466 9.18 -3.25 -5.53
C ILE A 466 8.24 -4.02 -4.61
N VAL A 467 7.56 -5.01 -5.18
CA VAL A 467 6.77 -6.02 -4.47
C VAL A 467 7.54 -7.34 -4.50
N THR A 468 7.77 -7.92 -3.32
CA THR A 468 8.36 -9.26 -3.23
C THR A 468 7.33 -10.34 -3.57
N GLY A 469 7.78 -11.48 -4.08
CA GLY A 469 6.94 -12.58 -4.51
C GLY A 469 6.37 -12.45 -5.94
N LEU A 470 6.44 -11.30 -6.59
CA LEU A 470 6.09 -11.18 -8.01
C LEU A 470 7.04 -12.03 -8.86
N GLY A 471 6.49 -12.83 -9.78
CA GLY A 471 7.26 -13.78 -10.58
C GLY A 471 8.01 -14.85 -9.77
N GLY A 472 7.66 -14.98 -8.48
CA GLY A 472 8.31 -15.88 -7.52
C GLY A 472 9.41 -15.22 -6.69
N TYR A 473 9.94 -14.06 -7.08
CA TYR A 473 11.08 -13.41 -6.41
C TYR A 473 10.78 -11.96 -6.00
N ALA A 474 10.82 -11.05 -6.96
CA ALA A 474 10.48 -9.65 -6.79
C ALA A 474 10.20 -9.00 -8.15
N GLY A 475 9.35 -7.98 -8.18
CA GLY A 475 9.03 -7.27 -9.41
C GLY A 475 8.62 -5.83 -9.16
N HIS A 476 8.66 -5.02 -10.22
CA HIS A 476 8.27 -3.62 -10.17
C HIS A 476 6.75 -3.48 -10.20
N SER A 477 6.22 -2.70 -9.28
CA SER A 477 4.80 -2.35 -9.22
C SER A 477 4.35 -1.60 -10.47
N HIS A 478 3.22 -1.96 -11.05
CA HIS A 478 2.56 -1.27 -12.16
C HIS A 478 3.40 -1.09 -13.44
N LYS A 479 4.44 -1.89 -13.65
CA LYS A 479 5.33 -1.81 -14.82
C LYS A 479 4.53 -1.77 -16.13
N TYR A 480 4.96 -0.93 -17.08
CA TYR A 480 4.34 -0.66 -18.40
C TYR A 480 2.95 -0.01 -18.35
N LYS A 481 2.43 0.41 -17.21
CA LYS A 481 1.21 1.23 -17.18
C LYS A 481 1.52 2.66 -17.59
N LYS A 482 0.57 3.28 -18.30
CA LYS A 482 0.68 4.68 -18.71
C LYS A 482 0.50 5.65 -17.56
N LYS A 483 1.07 6.84 -17.70
CA LYS A 483 1.00 7.95 -16.74
C LYS A 483 -0.43 8.45 -16.46
N ASP A 484 -1.43 8.09 -17.27
CA ASP A 484 -2.81 8.58 -17.19
C ASP A 484 -3.70 7.89 -16.15
N GLY A 485 -3.13 7.13 -15.22
CA GLY A 485 -3.89 6.35 -14.25
C GLY A 485 -3.39 6.45 -12.80
N SER A 486 -4.33 6.37 -11.84
CA SER A 486 -4.03 6.37 -10.41
C SER A 486 -3.44 5.06 -9.88
N GLY A 487 -3.35 4.03 -10.71
CA GLY A 487 -3.00 2.68 -10.28
C GLY A 487 -4.13 1.99 -9.51
N TYR A 488 -3.82 0.87 -8.89
CA TYR A 488 -4.73 0.14 -8.00
C TYR A 488 -4.88 0.93 -6.69
N LEU A 489 -6.09 1.34 -6.34
CA LEU A 489 -6.38 2.10 -5.10
C LEU A 489 -5.42 3.29 -4.90
N PHE A 490 -5.18 4.10 -5.94
CA PHE A 490 -4.27 5.26 -5.93
C PHE A 490 -2.78 4.97 -5.69
N ARG A 491 -2.33 3.71 -5.79
CA ARG A 491 -0.97 3.31 -5.42
C ARG A 491 0.14 3.87 -6.32
N THR A 492 -0.17 4.40 -7.50
CA THR A 492 0.82 5.08 -8.36
C THR A 492 0.78 6.60 -8.23
N SER A 493 -0.10 7.14 -7.39
CA SER A 493 -0.34 8.59 -7.25
C SER A 493 -0.26 9.11 -5.82
N THR A 494 0.07 8.24 -4.87
CA THR A 494 0.24 8.56 -3.45
C THR A 494 1.57 8.01 -2.95
N VAL A 495 2.13 8.60 -1.90
CA VAL A 495 3.29 8.01 -1.21
C VAL A 495 2.90 6.63 -0.68
N GLN A 496 3.81 5.68 -0.78
CA GLN A 496 3.56 4.28 -0.44
C GLN A 496 4.67 3.71 0.44
N ASP A 497 4.28 2.81 1.33
CA ASP A 497 5.20 1.86 1.95
C ASP A 497 5.39 0.66 1.02
N PHE A 498 6.62 0.23 0.80
CA PHE A 498 6.97 -0.92 -0.03
C PHE A 498 8.03 -1.81 0.62
N SER A 499 8.14 -3.05 0.16
CA SER A 499 9.20 -3.97 0.58
C SER A 499 10.56 -3.66 -0.03
N GLY A 500 10.59 -2.81 -1.06
CA GLY A 500 11.83 -2.34 -1.67
C GLY A 500 11.62 -1.30 -2.76
N VAL A 501 12.72 -0.70 -3.17
CA VAL A 501 12.82 0.23 -4.30
C VAL A 501 14.10 -0.07 -5.08
N THR A 502 14.12 0.29 -6.37
CA THR A 502 15.25 -0.06 -7.25
C THR A 502 16.50 0.78 -7.00
N GLY A 503 17.66 0.15 -7.08
CA GLY A 503 18.96 0.82 -7.02
C GLY A 503 19.23 1.80 -8.16
N ALA A 504 18.38 1.84 -9.19
CA ALA A 504 18.47 2.85 -10.23
C ALA A 504 18.24 4.28 -9.73
N CYS A 505 17.44 4.45 -8.64
CA CYS A 505 17.29 5.70 -7.88
C CYS A 505 16.82 5.37 -6.46
N LEU A 506 17.77 5.18 -5.53
CA LEU A 506 17.51 4.78 -4.15
C LEU A 506 18.23 5.74 -3.19
N LEU A 507 17.45 6.56 -2.47
CA LEU A 507 17.95 7.37 -1.36
C LEU A 507 17.93 6.54 -0.08
N VAL A 508 19.04 6.57 0.69
CA VAL A 508 19.14 5.89 1.99
C VAL A 508 19.87 6.75 2.99
N LYS A 509 19.48 6.70 4.28
CA LYS A 509 20.27 7.28 5.38
C LYS A 509 21.64 6.64 5.40
N THR A 510 22.71 7.44 5.36
CA THR A 510 24.10 6.93 5.37
C THR A 510 24.37 6.02 6.57
N ALA A 511 23.85 6.39 7.75
CA ALA A 511 23.98 5.57 8.95
C ALA A 511 23.36 4.18 8.79
N VAL A 512 22.18 4.08 8.13
CA VAL A 512 21.52 2.79 7.88
C VAL A 512 22.28 1.97 6.83
N TYR A 513 22.82 2.62 5.78
CA TYR A 513 23.66 1.94 4.80
C TYR A 513 24.88 1.30 5.47
N ASP A 514 25.55 2.03 6.36
CA ASP A 514 26.72 1.57 7.10
C ASP A 514 26.36 0.48 8.14
N GLU A 515 25.24 0.62 8.84
CA GLU A 515 24.72 -0.38 9.78
C GLU A 515 24.43 -1.72 9.08
N MET A 516 23.87 -1.66 7.87
CA MET A 516 23.64 -2.85 7.05
C MET A 516 24.91 -3.35 6.34
N HIS A 517 26.08 -2.78 6.60
CA HIS A 517 27.35 -3.09 5.94
C HIS A 517 27.32 -2.95 4.42
N GLY A 518 26.53 -2.02 3.90
CA GLY A 518 26.35 -1.77 2.48
C GLY A 518 25.56 -2.86 1.74
N LEU A 519 25.75 -2.90 0.43
CA LEU A 519 25.17 -3.93 -0.44
C LEU A 519 25.95 -5.24 -0.32
N ASP A 520 25.26 -6.39 -0.39
CA ASP A 520 25.95 -7.69 -0.44
C ASP A 520 26.59 -7.90 -1.83
N GLU A 521 27.93 -7.95 -1.84
CA GLU A 521 28.73 -8.05 -3.07
C GLU A 521 28.56 -9.40 -3.81
N GLN A 522 27.91 -10.38 -3.21
CA GLN A 522 27.53 -11.62 -3.88
C GLN A 522 26.30 -11.46 -4.78
N PHE A 523 25.55 -10.35 -4.67
CA PHE A 523 24.58 -9.90 -5.65
C PHE A 523 25.24 -8.89 -6.60
N ALA A 524 25.93 -9.40 -7.60
CA ALA A 524 26.72 -8.54 -8.48
C ALA A 524 25.90 -7.69 -9.43
N VAL A 525 24.70 -8.18 -9.82
CA VAL A 525 23.86 -7.54 -10.84
C VAL A 525 22.39 -7.51 -10.48
N ALA A 526 21.76 -8.64 -10.17
CA ALA A 526 20.34 -8.73 -9.85
C ALA A 526 20.12 -8.84 -8.35
N PHE A 527 18.97 -8.35 -7.89
CA PHE A 527 18.49 -8.46 -6.51
C PHE A 527 19.37 -7.80 -5.42
N ASN A 528 20.40 -7.05 -5.78
CA ASN A 528 21.22 -6.32 -4.82
C ASN A 528 20.40 -5.27 -4.04
N ASP A 529 19.53 -4.54 -4.73
CA ASP A 529 18.58 -3.60 -4.16
C ASP A 529 17.48 -4.30 -3.35
N VAL A 530 16.96 -5.42 -3.84
CA VAL A 530 15.97 -6.24 -3.13
C VAL A 530 16.53 -6.80 -1.83
N ASP A 531 17.72 -7.41 -1.86
CA ASP A 531 18.41 -7.92 -0.67
C ASP A 531 18.63 -6.79 0.35
N PHE A 532 19.17 -5.67 -0.10
CA PHE A 532 19.44 -4.53 0.77
C PHE A 532 18.16 -3.99 1.42
N CYS A 533 17.11 -3.80 0.64
CA CYS A 533 15.82 -3.35 1.14
C CYS A 533 15.21 -4.35 2.14
N LEU A 534 15.31 -5.65 1.87
CA LEU A 534 14.81 -6.67 2.80
C LEU A 534 15.56 -6.66 4.13
N ARG A 535 16.90 -6.53 4.11
CA ARG A 535 17.71 -6.40 5.35
C ARG A 535 17.32 -5.15 6.15
N VAL A 536 17.12 -4.02 5.48
CA VAL A 536 16.68 -2.77 6.12
C VAL A 536 15.28 -2.92 6.72
N ARG A 537 14.34 -3.53 5.98
CA ARG A 537 12.98 -3.82 6.47
C ARG A 537 13.00 -4.77 7.68
N ASP A 538 13.78 -5.85 7.60
CA ASP A 538 13.86 -6.87 8.65
C ASP A 538 14.56 -6.33 9.92
N ALA A 539 15.37 -5.26 9.79
CA ALA A 539 15.88 -4.47 10.91
C ALA A 539 14.85 -3.50 11.52
N GLY A 540 13.62 -3.48 11.01
CA GLY A 540 12.51 -2.66 11.54
C GLY A 540 12.38 -1.28 10.88
N TYR A 541 13.19 -0.95 9.89
CA TYR A 541 13.09 0.32 9.19
C TYR A 541 12.01 0.31 8.10
N ARG A 542 11.43 1.49 7.82
CA ARG A 542 10.47 1.67 6.73
C ARG A 542 11.16 2.05 5.43
N ILE A 543 10.55 1.64 4.32
CA ILE A 543 10.94 1.96 2.96
C ILE A 543 9.77 2.65 2.28
N ALA A 544 9.96 3.90 1.91
CA ALA A 544 8.96 4.70 1.20
C ALA A 544 9.23 4.74 -0.31
N TRP A 545 8.20 4.97 -1.06
CA TRP A 545 8.27 5.34 -2.46
C TRP A 545 7.39 6.56 -2.69
N THR A 546 7.85 7.53 -3.50
CA THR A 546 7.10 8.76 -3.78
C THR A 546 6.85 8.96 -5.27
N PRO A 547 5.61 9.30 -5.68
CA PRO A 547 5.31 9.67 -7.07
C PRO A 547 5.78 11.08 -7.43
N TYR A 548 6.25 11.86 -6.47
CA TYR A 548 6.59 13.28 -6.64
C TYR A 548 8.06 13.52 -7.01
N ALA A 549 8.91 12.48 -6.94
CA ALA A 549 10.26 12.50 -7.50
C ALA A 549 10.25 11.71 -8.81
N GLU A 550 10.33 12.40 -9.95
CA GLU A 550 10.17 11.78 -11.26
C GLU A 550 11.49 11.81 -12.06
N LEU A 551 11.91 10.65 -12.59
CA LEU A 551 13.05 10.52 -13.50
C LEU A 551 12.66 9.64 -14.70
N ILE A 552 13.33 9.85 -15.85
CA ILE A 552 13.29 8.93 -16.99
C ILE A 552 14.50 7.98 -16.84
N HIS A 553 14.30 6.68 -16.98
CA HIS A 553 15.35 5.67 -16.95
C HIS A 553 15.43 4.97 -18.30
N TYR A 554 16.56 5.14 -18.98
CA TYR A 554 16.80 4.64 -20.34
C TYR A 554 17.21 3.18 -20.40
N GLU A 555 16.82 2.38 -19.44
CA GLU A 555 17.15 0.97 -19.18
C GLU A 555 17.53 0.16 -20.45
N SER A 556 18.50 -0.74 -20.33
CA SER A 556 18.87 -1.76 -21.32
C SER A 556 19.75 -1.33 -22.51
N LYS A 557 20.29 -0.13 -22.56
CA LYS A 557 21.23 0.24 -23.63
C LYS A 557 22.54 -0.55 -23.54
N SER A 558 22.98 -0.90 -22.31
CA SER A 558 24.30 -1.50 -22.06
C SER A 558 24.30 -3.02 -21.84
N ARG A 559 23.17 -3.65 -21.45
CA ARG A 559 23.18 -5.05 -20.97
C ARG A 559 22.65 -6.09 -21.95
N GLY A 560 21.65 -5.78 -22.79
CA GLY A 560 20.87 -6.81 -23.49
C GLY A 560 20.17 -7.77 -22.52
N GLY A 561 19.18 -8.55 -22.96
CA GLY A 561 18.47 -9.50 -22.08
C GLY A 561 19.41 -10.59 -21.55
N ASP A 562 19.41 -10.82 -20.24
CA ASP A 562 20.23 -11.84 -19.56
C ASP A 562 19.88 -13.27 -20.00
N GLU A 563 18.68 -13.51 -20.50
CA GLU A 563 18.17 -14.83 -20.88
C GLU A 563 18.86 -15.45 -22.11
N LYS A 564 19.50 -14.65 -22.95
CA LYS A 564 20.12 -15.10 -24.20
C LYS A 564 21.58 -15.58 -24.05
N ASP A 565 22.21 -15.25 -22.92
CA ASP A 565 23.59 -15.60 -22.63
C ASP A 565 23.63 -16.64 -21.49
N PRO A 566 24.15 -17.87 -21.74
CA PRO A 566 24.17 -18.92 -20.72
C PRO A 566 24.92 -18.54 -19.43
N VAL A 567 25.97 -17.71 -19.53
CA VAL A 567 26.75 -17.27 -18.37
C VAL A 567 25.94 -16.28 -17.52
N LYS A 568 25.25 -15.35 -18.18
CA LYS A 568 24.39 -14.39 -17.51
C LYS A 568 23.17 -15.09 -16.88
N ALA A 569 22.56 -16.05 -17.58
CA ALA A 569 21.45 -16.85 -17.06
C ALA A 569 21.86 -17.69 -15.83
N ALA A 570 23.04 -18.31 -15.85
CA ALA A 570 23.56 -19.06 -14.70
C ALA A 570 23.82 -18.16 -13.49
N ARG A 571 24.40 -16.98 -13.70
CA ARG A 571 24.59 -15.97 -12.63
C ARG A 571 23.25 -15.55 -12.06
N PHE A 572 22.28 -15.18 -12.88
CA PHE A 572 20.96 -14.76 -12.45
C PHE A 572 20.27 -15.85 -11.60
N ALA A 573 20.35 -17.12 -12.03
CA ALA A 573 19.83 -18.26 -11.27
C ALA A 573 20.54 -18.43 -9.91
N ALA A 574 21.85 -18.19 -9.84
CA ALA A 574 22.60 -18.24 -8.59
C ALA A 574 22.19 -17.11 -7.63
N GLU A 575 22.02 -15.88 -8.14
CA GLU A 575 21.54 -14.74 -7.36
C GLU A 575 20.10 -14.95 -6.86
N GLN A 576 19.22 -15.55 -7.67
CA GLN A 576 17.88 -15.97 -7.24
C GLN A 576 17.92 -16.98 -6.10
N GLN A 577 18.73 -18.04 -6.24
CA GLN A 577 18.86 -19.06 -5.20
C GLN A 577 19.43 -18.48 -3.91
N ARG A 578 20.40 -17.55 -4.03
CA ARG A 578 20.97 -16.85 -2.88
C ARG A 578 19.91 -16.03 -2.14
N LEU A 579 19.06 -15.29 -2.87
CA LEU A 579 17.98 -14.50 -2.28
C LEU A 579 17.06 -15.38 -1.40
N TYR A 580 16.67 -16.56 -1.92
CA TYR A 580 15.89 -17.52 -1.13
C TYR A 580 16.65 -18.09 0.07
N THR A 581 17.97 -18.30 -0.07
CA THR A 581 18.79 -18.85 1.00
C THR A 581 18.93 -17.87 2.17
N ILE A 582 19.09 -16.58 1.88
CA ILE A 582 19.26 -15.53 2.91
C ILE A 582 17.94 -15.17 3.57
N HIS A 583 16.91 -14.89 2.78
CA HIS A 583 15.66 -14.32 3.30
C HIS A 583 14.55 -15.35 3.55
N GLY A 584 14.74 -16.58 3.09
CA GLY A 584 13.68 -17.59 3.13
C GLY A 584 12.61 -17.36 2.06
N LYS A 585 12.24 -18.43 1.36
CA LYS A 585 11.27 -18.37 0.26
C LYS A 585 9.90 -17.86 0.72
N GLU A 586 9.45 -18.29 1.90
CA GLU A 586 8.16 -17.90 2.46
C GLU A 586 8.10 -16.41 2.76
N ASN A 587 9.15 -15.83 3.36
CA ASN A 587 9.24 -14.40 3.64
C ASN A 587 9.23 -13.55 2.35
N ILE A 588 9.91 -14.02 1.29
CA ILE A 588 9.89 -13.35 -0.01
C ILE A 588 8.50 -13.43 -0.66
N LEU A 589 7.82 -14.56 -0.54
CA LEU A 589 6.48 -14.73 -1.09
C LEU A 589 5.38 -14.05 -0.28
N ASP A 590 5.67 -13.51 0.90
CA ASP A 590 4.70 -12.91 1.81
C ASP A 590 4.95 -11.41 2.04
N ASP A 591 4.82 -10.63 0.96
CA ASP A 591 4.99 -9.18 1.01
C ASP A 591 3.87 -8.52 1.83
N PRO A 592 4.20 -7.76 2.89
CA PRO A 592 3.20 -7.11 3.73
C PRO A 592 2.38 -6.04 3.01
N TYR A 593 2.96 -5.40 2.02
CA TYR A 593 2.29 -4.33 1.29
C TYR A 593 1.57 -4.84 0.03
N TYR A 594 1.51 -6.18 -0.15
CA TYR A 594 0.84 -6.83 -1.26
C TYR A 594 -0.14 -7.90 -0.77
N ASN A 595 -1.45 -7.63 -0.93
CA ASN A 595 -2.50 -8.53 -0.44
C ASN A 595 -2.39 -9.94 -1.06
N PRO A 596 -2.50 -11.01 -0.27
CA PRO A 596 -2.37 -12.39 -0.75
C PRO A 596 -3.46 -12.83 -1.74
N ASN A 597 -4.54 -12.05 -1.88
CA ASN A 597 -5.60 -12.27 -2.87
C ASN A 597 -5.33 -11.61 -4.23
N LEU A 598 -4.23 -10.87 -4.36
CA LEU A 598 -3.73 -10.33 -5.63
C LEU A 598 -2.83 -11.35 -6.34
N THR A 599 -2.76 -11.26 -7.68
CA THR A 599 -1.92 -12.18 -8.46
C THR A 599 -0.44 -11.84 -8.34
N ARG A 600 0.40 -12.87 -8.25
CA ARG A 600 1.86 -12.73 -8.32
C ARG A 600 2.44 -12.98 -9.72
N ASP A 601 1.58 -13.22 -10.70
CA ASP A 601 1.99 -13.48 -12.08
C ASP A 601 2.06 -12.21 -12.93
N ARG A 602 1.62 -11.07 -12.38
CA ARG A 602 1.58 -9.77 -13.07
C ARG A 602 1.78 -8.63 -12.08
N GLU A 603 2.31 -7.55 -12.58
CA GLU A 603 2.68 -6.34 -11.84
C GLU A 603 1.52 -5.31 -11.71
N ASP A 604 0.30 -5.69 -12.10
CA ASP A 604 -0.84 -4.77 -12.24
C ASP A 604 -1.82 -4.75 -11.06
N PHE A 605 -1.50 -5.42 -9.96
CA PHE A 605 -2.38 -5.57 -8.78
C PHE A 605 -3.76 -6.14 -9.11
N SER A 606 -3.87 -6.92 -10.17
CA SER A 606 -5.14 -7.58 -10.45
C SER A 606 -5.36 -8.75 -9.50
N GLU A 607 -6.64 -9.10 -9.35
CA GLU A 607 -7.08 -10.20 -8.51
C GLU A 607 -6.42 -11.53 -8.93
N SER A 608 -6.08 -12.37 -7.95
CA SER A 608 -5.57 -13.73 -8.17
C SER A 608 -6.63 -14.64 -8.80
N ASP A 609 -6.20 -15.51 -9.71
CA ASP A 609 -7.06 -16.58 -10.20
C ASP A 609 -7.31 -17.65 -9.12
N ASP A 610 -6.46 -17.72 -8.11
CA ASP A 610 -6.56 -18.65 -6.98
C ASP A 610 -7.06 -17.98 -5.71
N LEU A 611 -8.35 -17.98 -5.52
CA LEU A 611 -9.03 -17.48 -4.30
C LEU A 611 -9.39 -18.62 -3.34
N ARG A 612 -8.65 -19.74 -3.33
CA ARG A 612 -8.93 -20.88 -2.43
C ARG A 612 -8.95 -20.46 -0.97
N ARG A 613 -8.04 -19.57 -0.54
CA ARG A 613 -7.99 -19.05 0.84
C ARG A 613 -9.33 -18.46 1.30
N LEU A 614 -9.96 -17.63 0.45
CA LEU A 614 -11.28 -17.05 0.74
C LEU A 614 -12.36 -18.12 0.79
N LYS A 615 -12.35 -19.10 -0.15
CA LYS A 615 -13.33 -20.20 -0.19
C LYS A 615 -13.19 -21.17 0.97
N GLU A 616 -12.00 -21.37 1.48
CA GLU A 616 -11.71 -22.20 2.65
C GLU A 616 -12.07 -21.48 3.95
N GLY A 617 -12.31 -20.16 3.91
CA GLY A 617 -12.59 -19.36 5.10
C GLY A 617 -11.46 -19.40 6.12
N ARG A 618 -10.21 -19.56 5.64
CA ARG A 618 -9.04 -19.66 6.50
C ARG A 618 -8.75 -18.30 7.11
N VAL A 619 -8.93 -18.19 8.40
CA VAL A 619 -8.59 -16.96 9.13
C VAL A 619 -7.08 -16.86 9.25
N THR A 620 -6.55 -15.75 8.77
CA THR A 620 -5.18 -15.31 8.97
C THR A 620 -5.22 -13.85 9.35
N VAL A 621 -4.39 -13.44 10.29
CA VAL A 621 -4.27 -12.06 10.73
C VAL A 621 -2.79 -11.75 10.93
N ARG A 622 -2.40 -10.52 10.62
CA ARG A 622 -1.05 -10.02 10.86
C ARG A 622 -1.12 -8.64 11.47
N PHE A 623 -0.51 -8.49 12.63
CA PHE A 623 -0.24 -7.18 13.20
C PHE A 623 1.02 -6.60 12.56
N ARG A 624 0.95 -5.33 12.20
CA ARG A 624 2.14 -4.55 11.87
C ARG A 624 2.13 -3.26 12.69
N GLY A 625 3.20 -3.09 13.43
CA GLY A 625 3.57 -1.85 14.05
C GLY A 625 4.55 -1.12 13.15
N GLY A 626 4.48 0.20 13.13
CA GLY A 626 5.56 1.05 12.69
C GLY A 626 5.96 1.86 13.89
N THR A 627 7.17 1.72 14.38
CA THR A 627 7.67 2.64 15.40
C THR A 627 7.63 4.04 14.80
N LEU A 628 6.69 4.83 15.29
CA LEU A 628 6.65 6.28 15.09
C LEU A 628 7.71 6.97 15.98
N GLN A 629 8.84 6.25 16.24
CA GLN A 629 9.95 6.78 17.01
C GLN A 629 10.90 7.59 16.13
#